data_07603d589e6072191b4c83d711930143
#
_entry.id   07603d589e6072191b4c83d711930143
#
_cell.length_a   1.000
_cell.length_b   1.000
_cell.length_c   1.000
_cell.angle_alpha   90.00
_cell.angle_beta   90.00
_cell.angle_gamma   90.00
#
_symmetry.space_group_name_H-M   'P 1'
#
loop_
_entity.id
_entity.type
_entity.pdbx_description
1 polymer ?
#
loop_
_entity_poly.entity_id
_entity_poly.type
_entity_poly.pdbx_seq_one_letter_code
_entity_poly.pdbx_strand_id
1 'polypeptide(L)'
;MIEAEATWTDHERYIGSATSRHSLVMDTAAEKTASSPMELVLVALCGCTASDVVGILRKKREPFTGLEVRAKGERADGYPAVYTSIRLTYIVRGEVSKKAMEDAVRLSKEKYCSVSAMLEKTAKITYTIEHAA
;
A
#
# COMPACT_ATOMS: atom_id res chain seq x y z
N MET A 1 21.25 2.58 -5.60
CA MET A 1 20.23 2.42 -6.65
C MET A 1 19.41 1.18 -6.38
N ILE A 2 18.11 1.23 -6.61
CA ILE A 2 17.23 0.07 -6.46
C ILE A 2 17.09 -0.58 -7.83
N GLU A 3 17.25 -1.90 -7.88
CA GLU A 3 17.10 -2.69 -9.10
C GLU A 3 16.01 -3.72 -8.89
N ALA A 4 15.32 -4.08 -9.97
CA ALA A 4 14.28 -5.09 -9.96
C ALA A 4 14.28 -5.85 -11.27
N GLU A 5 13.79 -7.08 -11.22
CA GLU A 5 13.64 -7.91 -12.42
C GLU A 5 12.40 -8.79 -12.32
N ALA A 6 11.92 -9.23 -13.46
CA ALA A 6 10.85 -10.21 -13.54
C ALA A 6 11.21 -11.22 -14.62
N THR A 7 11.04 -12.50 -14.31
CA THR A 7 11.32 -13.61 -15.22
C THR A 7 10.04 -14.40 -15.45
N TRP A 8 9.66 -14.56 -16.72
CA TRP A 8 8.54 -15.41 -17.08
C TRP A 8 8.89 -16.88 -16.80
N THR A 9 7.97 -17.60 -16.17
CA THR A 9 8.18 -19.02 -15.84
C THR A 9 7.31 -19.94 -16.69
N ASP A 10 6.00 -19.73 -16.67
CA ASP A 10 5.04 -20.53 -17.41
C ASP A 10 3.69 -19.79 -17.47
N HIS A 11 2.85 -20.12 -18.42
CA HIS A 11 1.51 -19.51 -18.57
C HIS A 11 1.60 -17.98 -18.44
N GLU A 12 0.88 -17.38 -17.50
CA GLU A 12 0.93 -15.94 -17.21
C GLU A 12 1.62 -15.66 -15.87
N ARG A 13 2.52 -16.56 -15.46
CA ARG A 13 3.24 -16.45 -14.18
C ARG A 13 4.66 -15.94 -14.36
N TYR A 14 5.07 -15.12 -13.43
CA TYR A 14 6.38 -14.46 -13.41
C TYR A 14 6.95 -14.50 -12.01
N ILE A 15 8.27 -14.57 -11.90
CA ILE A 15 8.95 -14.39 -10.63
C ILE A 15 9.63 -13.04 -10.66
N GLY A 16 9.26 -12.19 -9.69
CA GLY A 16 9.87 -10.89 -9.49
C GLY A 16 10.82 -10.89 -8.31
N SER A 17 11.87 -10.11 -8.39
CA SER A 17 12.78 -9.87 -7.28
C SER A 17 13.41 -8.49 -7.40
N ALA A 18 13.98 -8.02 -6.31
CA ALA A 18 14.58 -6.68 -6.28
C ALA A 18 15.92 -6.74 -5.52
N THR A 19 16.51 -5.58 -5.32
CA THR A 19 17.81 -5.42 -4.66
C THR A 19 17.92 -6.16 -3.33
N SER A 20 16.81 -6.24 -2.57
CA SER A 20 16.79 -6.96 -1.29
C SER A 20 16.91 -8.47 -1.43
N ARG A 21 16.85 -9.00 -2.66
CA ARG A 21 16.96 -10.42 -2.99
C ARG A 21 15.83 -11.28 -2.42
N HIS A 22 14.65 -10.70 -2.26
CA HIS A 22 13.44 -11.44 -1.93
C HIS A 22 12.59 -11.53 -3.18
N SER A 23 12.06 -12.73 -3.44
CA SER A 23 11.27 -12.96 -4.64
C SER A 23 9.81 -13.21 -4.32
N LEU A 24 8.97 -12.98 -5.30
CA LEU A 24 7.54 -13.28 -5.23
C LEU A 24 7.03 -13.70 -6.60
N VAL A 25 5.93 -14.45 -6.60
CA VAL A 25 5.26 -14.88 -7.82
C VAL A 25 4.17 -13.86 -8.18
N MET A 26 4.08 -13.56 -9.46
CA MET A 26 2.99 -12.73 -10.00
C MET A 26 2.24 -13.53 -11.06
N ASP A 27 0.94 -13.29 -11.18
CA ASP A 27 0.09 -13.95 -12.16
C ASP A 27 -0.87 -12.92 -12.78
N THR A 28 -0.90 -12.86 -14.10
CA THR A 28 -1.76 -11.93 -14.83
C THR A 28 -2.98 -12.60 -15.47
N ALA A 29 -3.20 -13.90 -15.22
CA ALA A 29 -4.34 -14.63 -15.74
C ALA A 29 -5.67 -14.12 -15.13
N ALA A 30 -6.78 -14.42 -15.78
CA ALA A 30 -8.11 -14.08 -15.25
C ALA A 30 -8.36 -14.81 -13.92
N GLU A 31 -8.03 -16.10 -13.86
CA GLU A 31 -8.03 -16.86 -12.61
C GLU A 31 -6.62 -16.92 -12.05
N LYS A 32 -6.34 -16.05 -11.10
CA LYS A 32 -4.98 -15.86 -10.60
C LYS A 32 -4.58 -16.88 -9.56
N THR A 33 -3.34 -17.35 -9.68
CA THR A 33 -2.70 -18.20 -8.68
C THR A 33 -1.76 -17.40 -7.78
N ALA A 34 -1.57 -16.12 -8.08
CA ALA A 34 -0.74 -15.19 -7.31
C ALA A 34 -1.24 -13.78 -7.57
N SER A 35 -0.72 -12.82 -6.84
CA SER A 35 -1.10 -11.41 -7.03
C SER A 35 -0.62 -10.89 -8.39
N SER A 36 -1.43 -10.06 -9.01
CA SER A 36 -1.04 -9.37 -10.24
C SER A 36 -0.11 -8.20 -9.94
N PRO A 37 0.63 -7.71 -10.95
CA PRO A 37 1.44 -6.50 -10.77
C PRO A 37 0.63 -5.31 -10.25
N MET A 38 -0.57 -5.07 -10.77
CA MET A 38 -1.40 -3.95 -10.31
C MET A 38 -1.94 -4.14 -8.90
N GLU A 39 -2.21 -5.38 -8.48
CA GLU A 39 -2.52 -5.66 -7.07
C GLU A 39 -1.33 -5.35 -6.17
N LEU A 40 -0.13 -5.69 -6.61
CA LEU A 40 1.08 -5.42 -5.84
C LEU A 40 1.36 -3.93 -5.68
N VAL A 41 0.94 -3.11 -6.62
CA VAL A 41 1.03 -1.64 -6.50
C VAL A 41 0.20 -1.19 -5.29
N LEU A 42 -1.02 -1.72 -5.11
CA LEU A 42 -1.84 -1.40 -3.94
C LEU A 42 -1.24 -1.95 -2.65
N VAL A 43 -0.68 -3.16 -2.69
CA VAL A 43 0.02 -3.73 -1.53
C VAL A 43 1.20 -2.85 -1.14
N ALA A 44 1.97 -2.39 -2.12
CA ALA A 44 3.09 -1.48 -1.87
C ALA A 44 2.62 -0.17 -1.23
N LEU A 45 1.51 0.40 -1.70
CA LEU A 45 0.93 1.61 -1.10
C LEU A 45 0.57 1.35 0.36
N CYS A 46 -0.14 0.25 0.65
CA CYS A 46 -0.53 -0.11 2.02
C CYS A 46 0.69 -0.25 2.92
N GLY A 47 1.73 -0.95 2.48
CA GLY A 47 2.95 -1.15 3.26
C GLY A 47 3.72 0.14 3.47
N CYS A 48 3.81 0.99 2.45
CA CYS A 48 4.51 2.26 2.53
C CYS A 48 3.88 3.19 3.57
N THR A 49 2.56 3.39 3.49
CA THR A 49 1.88 4.26 4.45
C THR A 49 1.80 3.63 5.85
N ALA A 50 1.61 2.31 5.95
CA ALA A 50 1.61 1.63 7.25
C ALA A 50 2.94 1.82 7.98
N SER A 51 4.05 1.71 7.26
CA SER A 51 5.38 1.93 7.82
C SER A 51 5.52 3.33 8.42
N ASP A 52 5.03 4.35 7.73
CA ASP A 52 5.05 5.72 8.23
C ASP A 52 4.23 5.87 9.51
N VAL A 53 3.00 5.34 9.49
CA VAL A 53 2.08 5.44 10.63
C VAL A 53 2.67 4.75 11.86
N VAL A 54 3.20 3.54 11.70
CA VAL A 54 3.85 2.82 12.80
C VAL A 54 5.03 3.65 13.36
N GLY A 55 5.87 4.18 12.49
CA GLY A 55 7.01 4.99 12.91
C GLY A 55 6.60 6.24 13.69
N ILE A 56 5.56 6.93 13.22
CA ILE A 56 5.07 8.15 13.88
C ILE A 56 4.41 7.82 15.22
N LEU A 57 3.57 6.77 15.28
CA LEU A 57 2.93 6.36 16.53
C LEU A 57 3.96 5.94 17.57
N ARG A 58 5.04 5.27 17.15
CA ARG A 58 6.16 4.92 18.05
C ARG A 58 6.86 6.16 18.58
N LYS A 59 7.13 7.13 17.75
CA LYS A 59 7.74 8.40 18.18
C LYS A 59 6.85 9.13 19.18
N LYS A 60 5.54 9.09 18.99
CA LYS A 60 4.58 9.70 19.89
C LYS A 60 4.32 8.86 21.15
N ARG A 61 4.94 7.67 21.23
CA ARG A 61 4.77 6.73 22.34
C ARG A 61 3.31 6.31 22.54
N GLU A 62 2.58 6.18 21.45
CA GLU A 62 1.20 5.70 21.51
C GLU A 62 1.17 4.19 21.70
N PRO A 63 0.30 3.67 22.58
CA PRO A 63 0.29 2.23 22.91
C PRO A 63 -0.56 1.43 21.93
N PHE A 64 -0.27 1.50 20.65
CA PHE A 64 -0.99 0.70 19.66
C PHE A 64 -0.56 -0.77 19.74
N THR A 65 -1.52 -1.67 19.54
CA THR A 65 -1.29 -3.12 19.55
C THR A 65 -1.42 -3.75 18.17
N GLY A 66 -1.93 -3.01 17.21
CA GLY A 66 -2.05 -3.48 15.85
C GLY A 66 -2.38 -2.35 14.89
N LEU A 67 -2.04 -2.57 13.64
CA LEU A 67 -2.38 -1.66 12.56
C LEU A 67 -2.60 -2.47 11.29
N GLU A 68 -3.71 -2.20 10.63
CA GLU A 68 -4.01 -2.77 9.33
C GLU A 68 -4.33 -1.63 8.38
N VAL A 69 -3.85 -1.70 7.16
CA VAL A 69 -4.18 -0.75 6.10
C VAL A 69 -4.75 -1.54 4.94
N ARG A 70 -5.95 -1.16 4.52
CA ARG A 70 -6.62 -1.75 3.37
C ARG A 70 -6.76 -0.72 2.27
N ALA A 71 -6.71 -1.16 1.02
CA ALA A 71 -6.88 -0.28 -0.13
C ALA A 71 -7.89 -0.88 -1.10
N LYS A 72 -8.75 -0.02 -1.64
CA LYS A 72 -9.63 -0.35 -2.77
C LYS A 72 -9.33 0.63 -3.89
N GLY A 73 -9.00 0.10 -5.07
CA GLY A 73 -8.65 0.93 -6.21
C GLY A 73 -9.55 0.68 -7.40
N GLU A 74 -9.93 1.76 -8.08
CA GLU A 74 -10.61 1.68 -9.37
C GLU A 74 -9.64 2.09 -10.46
N ARG A 75 -9.66 1.38 -11.57
CA ARG A 75 -8.77 1.60 -12.70
C ARG A 75 -9.53 2.24 -13.86
N ALA A 76 -8.80 2.98 -14.69
CA ALA A 76 -9.35 3.56 -15.90
C ALA A 76 -9.84 2.47 -16.87
N ASP A 77 -10.86 2.77 -17.65
CA ASP A 77 -11.30 1.93 -18.77
C ASP A 77 -10.27 2.04 -19.90
N GLY A 78 -10.04 0.93 -20.58
CA GLY A 78 -9.06 0.90 -21.67
C GLY A 78 -7.63 0.90 -21.16
N TYR A 79 -6.70 1.23 -22.04
CA TYR A 79 -5.26 1.19 -21.73
C TYR A 79 -4.61 2.54 -21.97
N PRO A 80 -3.64 2.95 -21.13
CA PRO A 80 -3.22 2.26 -19.91
C PRO A 80 -4.26 2.36 -18.79
N ALA A 81 -4.54 1.23 -18.16
CA ALA A 81 -5.55 1.14 -17.11
C ALA A 81 -4.95 1.50 -15.74
N VAL A 82 -4.61 2.77 -15.59
CA VAL A 82 -4.03 3.29 -14.34
C VAL A 82 -5.11 3.38 -13.25
N TYR A 83 -4.67 3.42 -11.98
CA TYR A 83 -5.60 3.73 -10.90
C TYR A 83 -6.07 5.17 -11.02
N THR A 84 -7.39 5.37 -10.92
CA THR A 84 -8.02 6.69 -10.96
C THR A 84 -8.57 7.11 -9.59
N SER A 85 -8.90 6.13 -8.75
CA SER A 85 -9.43 6.36 -7.41
C SER A 85 -8.93 5.26 -6.49
N ILE A 86 -8.40 5.64 -5.33
CA ILE A 86 -7.94 4.70 -4.31
C ILE A 86 -8.51 5.14 -2.97
N ARG A 87 -9.16 4.21 -2.26
CA ARG A 87 -9.64 4.44 -0.90
C ARG A 87 -8.85 3.60 0.08
N LEU A 88 -8.24 4.26 1.05
CA LEU A 88 -7.49 3.63 2.11
C LEU A 88 -8.35 3.57 3.38
N THR A 89 -8.28 2.45 4.08
CA THR A 89 -8.87 2.31 5.42
C THR A 89 -7.76 1.93 6.37
N TYR A 90 -7.54 2.75 7.39
CA TYR A 90 -6.57 2.49 8.45
C TYR A 90 -7.33 1.97 9.66
N ILE A 91 -6.97 0.79 10.14
CA ILE A 91 -7.57 0.19 11.32
C ILE A 91 -6.49 0.09 12.39
N VAL A 92 -6.60 0.90 13.43
CA VAL A 92 -5.65 0.91 14.53
C VAL A 92 -6.27 0.25 15.75
N ARG A 93 -5.48 -0.57 16.45
CA ARG A 93 -5.90 -1.26 17.68
C ARG A 93 -5.07 -0.77 18.85
N GLY A 94 -5.66 -0.80 20.03
CA GLY A 94 -5.06 -0.29 21.24
C GLY A 94 -5.61 1.09 21.61
N GLU A 95 -5.16 1.61 22.74
CA GLU A 95 -5.64 2.90 23.23
C GLU A 95 -4.84 4.06 22.64
N VAL A 96 -5.04 4.28 21.35
CA VAL A 96 -4.37 5.34 20.59
C VAL A 96 -5.26 6.55 20.51
N SER A 97 -4.71 7.74 20.76
CA SER A 97 -5.49 8.97 20.67
C SER A 97 -5.91 9.22 19.22
N LYS A 98 -7.13 9.73 19.04
CA LYS A 98 -7.64 10.04 17.71
C LYS A 98 -6.77 11.07 17.01
N LYS A 99 -6.33 12.08 17.74
CA LYS A 99 -5.47 13.13 17.19
C LYS A 99 -4.13 12.58 16.73
N ALA A 100 -3.50 11.70 17.51
CA ALA A 100 -2.23 11.10 17.14
C ALA A 100 -2.36 10.27 15.86
N MET A 101 -3.44 9.52 15.73
CA MET A 101 -3.68 8.71 14.54
C MET A 101 -3.96 9.59 13.31
N GLU A 102 -4.78 10.61 13.46
CA GLU A 102 -5.06 11.56 12.37
C GLU A 102 -3.79 12.27 11.90
N ASP A 103 -2.95 12.71 12.84
CA ASP A 103 -1.68 13.35 12.51
C ASP A 103 -0.75 12.38 11.78
N ALA A 104 -0.68 11.12 12.24
CA ALA A 104 0.18 10.11 11.62
C ALA A 104 -0.22 9.83 10.17
N VAL A 105 -1.51 9.65 9.93
CA VAL A 105 -2.03 9.37 8.58
C VAL A 105 -1.83 10.59 7.68
N ARG A 106 -2.12 11.77 8.18
CA ARG A 106 -1.95 13.01 7.42
C ARG A 106 -0.49 13.23 7.02
N LEU A 107 0.44 13.04 7.96
CA LEU A 107 1.87 13.19 7.68
C LEU A 107 2.37 12.16 6.68
N SER A 108 1.89 10.92 6.77
CA SER A 108 2.23 9.90 5.77
C SER A 108 1.79 10.36 4.38
N LYS A 109 0.54 10.76 4.26
CA LYS A 109 -0.03 11.14 2.97
C LYS A 109 0.61 12.40 2.38
N GLU A 110 0.83 13.42 3.20
CA GLU A 110 1.32 14.72 2.72
C GLU A 110 2.83 14.79 2.57
N LYS A 111 3.59 14.01 3.34
CA LYS A 111 5.03 14.20 3.42
C LYS A 111 5.86 12.96 3.16
N TYR A 112 5.49 11.80 3.72
CA TYR A 112 6.42 10.68 3.80
C TYR A 112 6.17 9.53 2.82
N CYS A 113 4.92 9.24 2.45
CA CYS A 113 4.63 8.08 1.63
C CYS A 113 5.01 8.32 0.18
N SER A 114 6.16 7.77 -0.23
CA SER A 114 6.66 7.93 -1.59
C SER A 114 5.73 7.28 -2.62
N VAL A 115 5.12 6.16 -2.28
CA VAL A 115 4.21 5.46 -3.20
C VAL A 115 2.95 6.28 -3.44
N SER A 116 2.35 6.86 -2.39
CA SER A 116 1.17 7.72 -2.58
C SER A 116 1.51 8.97 -3.38
N ALA A 117 2.69 9.52 -3.20
CA ALA A 117 3.14 10.69 -3.97
C ALA A 117 3.22 10.39 -5.47
N MET A 118 3.62 9.17 -5.83
CA MET A 118 3.61 8.76 -7.24
C MET A 118 2.19 8.50 -7.75
N LEU A 119 1.41 7.75 -6.98
CA LEU A 119 0.06 7.34 -7.40
C LEU A 119 -0.93 8.49 -7.47
N GLU A 120 -0.77 9.52 -6.65
CA GLU A 120 -1.67 10.68 -6.69
C GLU A 120 -1.59 11.48 -7.99
N LYS A 121 -0.59 11.22 -8.83
CA LYS A 121 -0.48 11.84 -10.15
C LYS A 121 -1.59 11.37 -11.09
N THR A 122 -2.14 10.18 -10.87
CA THR A 122 -3.24 9.63 -11.69
C THR A 122 -4.48 9.33 -10.86
N ALA A 123 -4.35 9.12 -9.56
CA ALA A 123 -5.45 8.66 -8.70
C ALA A 123 -5.79 9.68 -7.62
N LYS A 124 -7.09 9.84 -7.38
CA LYS A 124 -7.55 10.54 -6.19
C LYS A 124 -7.51 9.55 -5.03
N ILE A 125 -6.68 9.84 -4.02
CA ILE A 125 -6.50 8.99 -2.84
C ILE A 125 -7.24 9.60 -1.66
N THR A 126 -8.20 8.84 -1.11
CA THR A 126 -8.96 9.24 0.07
C THR A 126 -8.75 8.19 1.16
N TYR A 127 -9.08 8.54 2.42
CA TYR A 127 -8.89 7.60 3.51
C TYR A 127 -9.93 7.78 4.61
N THR A 128 -10.12 6.71 5.38
CA THR A 128 -10.85 6.70 6.63
C THR A 128 -10.02 6.02 7.70
N ILE A 129 -10.29 6.34 8.96
CA ILE A 129 -9.60 5.77 10.11
C ILE A 129 -10.63 5.10 11.01
N GLU A 130 -10.37 3.85 11.39
CA GLU A 130 -11.18 3.09 12.33
C GLU A 130 -10.35 2.77 13.56
N HIS A 131 -10.93 3.02 14.73
CA HIS A 131 -10.34 2.63 16.01
C HIS A 131 -11.02 1.35 16.47
N ALA A 132 -10.26 0.26 16.55
CA ALA A 132 -10.76 -1.05 16.98
C ALA A 132 -10.23 -1.39 18.37
N ALA A 133 -10.95 -2.23 19.07
CA ALA A 133 -10.56 -2.66 20.41
C ALA A 133 -9.33 -3.59 20.39
#